data_d811225dc0a14ae0ffa00a8c840ff691
#
_entry.id   d811225dc0a14ae0ffa00a8c840ff691
#
_cell.length_a   1.000
_cell.length_b   1.000
_cell.length_c   1.000
_cell.angle_alpha   90.00
_cell.angle_beta   90.00
_cell.angle_gamma   90.00
#
_symmetry.space_group_name_H-M   'P 1'
#
loop_
_entity.id
_entity.type
_entity.pdbx_description
1 polymer ?
#
loop_
_entity_poly.entity_id
_entity_poly.type
_entity_poly.pdbx_seq_one_letter_code
_entity_poly.pdbx_strand_id
1 'polypeptide(L)'
;GSLITAMRTGAVAALSIQYLRTSSAREYAFMGLGNTARATLLCLMAVLEGPLNIRLLSYKGQELEFMKRFKEYSRLNFSIFENVEDLITGADVVVSCVTVAHGQFASDTCFKSGVLVVPVHTRGFQNCDLFFDQIFADDVAHVEGFKYFNQFKQFDEFARILLKQNPGRTSDQERILAYNIG
;
A
#
# COMPACT_ATOMS: atom_id res chain seq x y z
N GLY A 1 15.65 -15.28 9.23
CA GLY A 1 15.50 -14.44 8.03
C GLY A 1 14.17 -13.76 7.87
N SER A 2 13.04 -14.43 8.17
CA SER A 2 11.70 -13.89 7.85
C SER A 2 11.33 -12.60 8.58
N LEU A 3 11.75 -12.42 9.83
CA LEU A 3 11.45 -11.20 10.60
C LEU A 3 12.18 -9.98 10.04
N ILE A 4 13.47 -10.11 9.75
CA ILE A 4 14.27 -9.01 9.19
C ILE A 4 13.72 -8.61 7.83
N THR A 5 13.37 -9.57 6.98
CA THR A 5 12.78 -9.31 5.66
C THR A 5 11.45 -8.58 5.80
N ALA A 6 10.56 -9.05 6.69
CA ALA A 6 9.26 -8.39 6.91
C ALA A 6 9.43 -6.96 7.42
N MET A 7 10.34 -6.73 8.35
CA MET A 7 10.59 -5.39 8.92
C MET A 7 11.19 -4.44 7.88
N ARG A 8 12.13 -4.90 7.05
CA ARG A 8 12.70 -4.09 5.97
C ARG A 8 11.64 -3.70 4.95
N THR A 9 10.88 -4.66 4.45
CA THR A 9 9.80 -4.40 3.50
C THR A 9 8.73 -3.49 4.09
N GLY A 10 8.32 -3.74 5.34
CA GLY A 10 7.36 -2.90 6.05
C GLY A 10 7.84 -1.46 6.24
N ALA A 11 9.13 -1.28 6.53
CA ALA A 11 9.72 0.05 6.68
C ALA A 11 9.72 0.84 5.36
N VAL A 12 10.10 0.21 4.24
CA VAL A 12 10.07 0.85 2.92
C VAL A 12 8.63 1.19 2.52
N ALA A 13 7.68 0.29 2.75
CA ALA A 13 6.26 0.56 2.50
C ALA A 13 5.75 1.74 3.34
N ALA A 14 6.10 1.80 4.62
CA ALA A 14 5.72 2.91 5.51
C ALA A 14 6.33 4.24 5.06
N LEU A 15 7.58 4.25 4.60
CA LEU A 15 8.22 5.44 4.03
C LEU A 15 7.52 5.91 2.76
N SER A 16 7.19 4.99 1.86
CA SER A 16 6.43 5.32 0.65
C SER A 16 5.08 5.96 1.00
N ILE A 17 4.40 5.44 2.01
CA ILE A 17 3.13 5.99 2.47
C ILE A 17 3.33 7.38 3.07
N GLN A 18 4.33 7.57 3.91
CA GLN A 18 4.64 8.87 4.52
C GLN A 18 4.85 9.96 3.47
N TYR A 19 5.57 9.65 2.39
CA TYR A 19 5.93 10.63 1.37
C TYR A 19 4.88 10.80 0.25
N LEU A 20 4.06 9.78 0.00
CA LEU A 20 3.19 9.77 -1.18
C LEU A 20 1.68 9.83 -0.85
N ARG A 21 1.26 9.62 0.40
CA ARG A 21 -0.14 9.83 0.78
C ARG A 21 -0.53 11.29 0.66
N THR A 22 -1.83 11.57 0.52
CA THR A 22 -2.32 12.93 0.67
C THR A 22 -2.20 13.38 2.14
N SER A 23 -2.11 14.69 2.38
CA SER A 23 -2.01 15.22 3.75
C SER A 23 -3.26 14.94 4.60
N SER A 24 -4.41 14.74 3.95
CA SER A 24 -5.68 14.42 4.59
C SER A 24 -5.95 12.93 4.75
N ALA A 25 -5.01 12.05 4.37
CA ALA A 25 -5.18 10.60 4.44
C ALA A 25 -5.40 10.14 5.89
N ARG A 26 -6.45 9.32 6.10
CA ARG A 26 -6.83 8.76 7.40
C ARG A 26 -7.22 7.29 7.34
N GLU A 27 -7.66 6.80 6.17
CA GLU A 27 -8.20 5.47 5.95
C GLU A 27 -7.16 4.58 5.26
N TYR A 28 -6.65 3.59 5.99
CA TYR A 28 -5.58 2.69 5.55
C TYR A 28 -6.11 1.26 5.45
N ALA A 29 -6.23 0.76 4.23
CA ALA A 29 -6.73 -0.59 3.96
C ALA A 29 -5.58 -1.60 3.84
N PHE A 30 -5.77 -2.78 4.42
CA PHE A 30 -4.81 -3.88 4.36
C PHE A 30 -5.46 -5.14 3.79
N MET A 31 -4.82 -5.73 2.79
CA MET A 31 -5.13 -7.04 2.24
C MET A 31 -3.94 -7.97 2.48
N GLY A 32 -4.21 -9.18 3.02
CA GLY A 32 -3.16 -10.10 3.42
C GLY A 32 -2.52 -9.66 4.73
N LEU A 33 -2.93 -10.29 5.84
CA LEU A 33 -2.62 -9.83 7.20
C LEU A 33 -1.47 -10.62 7.86
N GLY A 34 -0.46 -10.97 7.07
CA GLY A 34 0.72 -11.70 7.53
C GLY A 34 1.79 -10.81 8.18
N ASN A 35 3.00 -11.34 8.28
CA ASN A 35 4.12 -10.66 8.95
C ASN A 35 4.48 -9.31 8.30
N THR A 36 4.42 -9.22 6.97
CA THR A 36 4.73 -7.97 6.27
C THR A 36 3.69 -6.88 6.56
N ALA A 37 2.41 -7.24 6.60
CA ALA A 37 1.34 -6.29 6.97
C ALA A 37 1.51 -5.79 8.41
N ARG A 38 1.85 -6.68 9.34
CA ARG A 38 2.13 -6.33 10.74
C ARG A 38 3.32 -5.38 10.84
N ALA A 39 4.41 -5.71 10.16
CA ALA A 39 5.60 -4.85 10.12
C ALA A 39 5.29 -3.49 9.51
N THR A 40 4.52 -3.44 8.43
CA THR A 40 4.09 -2.19 7.80
C THR A 40 3.29 -1.32 8.77
N LEU A 41 2.33 -1.89 9.49
CA LEU A 41 1.54 -1.12 10.47
C LEU A 41 2.39 -0.61 11.63
N LEU A 42 3.30 -1.42 12.15
CA LEU A 42 4.26 -0.98 13.18
C LEU A 42 5.10 0.21 12.69
N CYS A 43 5.63 0.12 11.49
CA CYS A 43 6.43 1.19 10.90
C CYS A 43 5.59 2.44 10.59
N LEU A 44 4.33 2.27 10.16
CA LEU A 44 3.41 3.40 9.96
C LEU A 44 3.16 4.17 11.26
N MET A 45 2.96 3.47 12.37
CA MET A 45 2.80 4.12 13.68
C MET A 45 4.05 4.89 14.12
N ALA A 46 5.22 4.48 13.65
CA ALA A 46 6.47 5.17 13.95
C ALA A 46 6.66 6.46 13.12
N VAL A 47 6.12 6.52 11.91
CA VAL A 47 6.34 7.66 11.00
C VAL A 47 5.12 8.59 10.85
N LEU A 48 3.93 8.14 11.23
CA LEU A 48 2.70 8.93 11.19
C LEU A 48 2.21 9.22 12.61
N GLU A 49 1.68 10.42 12.79
CA GLU A 49 1.10 10.84 14.07
C GLU A 49 -0.44 10.77 14.05
N GLY A 50 -1.04 10.81 15.23
CA GLY A 50 -2.49 10.87 15.41
C GLY A 50 -3.21 9.55 15.19
N PRO A 51 -4.55 9.56 15.18
CA PRO A 51 -5.37 8.38 14.96
C PRO A 51 -5.23 7.85 13.54
N LEU A 52 -5.20 6.50 13.42
CA LEU A 52 -5.21 5.80 12.13
C LEU A 52 -6.44 4.90 12.05
N ASN A 53 -7.22 5.04 11.01
CA ASN A 53 -8.35 4.15 10.72
C ASN A 53 -7.85 3.01 9.83
N ILE A 54 -7.85 1.81 10.38
CA ILE A 54 -7.29 0.62 9.73
C ILE A 54 -8.42 -0.27 9.27
N ARG A 55 -8.51 -0.45 7.96
CA ARG A 55 -9.48 -1.31 7.29
C ARG A 55 -8.85 -2.65 7.00
N LEU A 56 -9.47 -3.73 7.45
CA LEU A 56 -8.94 -5.09 7.29
C LEU A 56 -9.86 -5.91 6.39
N LEU A 57 -9.28 -6.62 5.42
CA LEU A 57 -10.03 -7.62 4.65
C LEU A 57 -10.18 -8.88 5.48
N SER A 58 -11.42 -9.34 5.65
CA SER A 58 -11.72 -10.60 6.33
C SER A 58 -11.18 -11.79 5.53
N TYR A 59 -10.39 -12.62 6.19
CA TYR A 59 -9.89 -13.85 5.61
C TYR A 59 -9.54 -14.88 6.68
N LYS A 60 -10.37 -15.90 6.82
CA LYS A 60 -10.13 -17.06 7.71
C LYS A 60 -9.75 -16.69 9.16
N GLY A 61 -10.29 -15.59 9.66
CA GLY A 61 -10.03 -15.13 11.03
C GLY A 61 -8.70 -14.40 11.23
N GLN A 62 -7.92 -14.18 10.20
CA GLN A 62 -6.64 -13.45 10.31
C GLN A 62 -6.84 -12.02 10.78
N GLU A 63 -7.94 -11.39 10.42
CA GLU A 63 -8.30 -10.05 10.85
C GLU A 63 -8.45 -9.96 12.38
N LEU A 64 -9.04 -10.95 13.01
CA LEU A 64 -9.21 -11.00 14.47
C LEU A 64 -7.86 -11.16 15.18
N GLU A 65 -6.98 -12.01 14.68
CA GLU A 65 -5.62 -12.18 15.21
C GLU A 65 -4.78 -10.90 15.01
N PHE A 66 -4.96 -10.23 13.88
CA PHE A 66 -4.29 -8.96 13.60
C PHE A 66 -4.71 -7.90 14.61
N MET A 67 -6.02 -7.70 14.80
CA MET A 67 -6.56 -6.74 15.79
C MET A 67 -6.08 -7.06 17.20
N LYS A 68 -6.08 -8.33 17.59
CA LYS A 68 -5.61 -8.77 18.92
C LYS A 68 -4.15 -8.38 19.18
N ARG A 69 -3.28 -8.49 18.16
CA ARG A 69 -1.87 -8.11 18.28
C ARG A 69 -1.66 -6.62 18.50
N PHE A 70 -2.59 -5.79 18.02
CA PHE A 70 -2.49 -4.34 18.10
C PHE A 70 -3.44 -3.72 19.13
N LYS A 71 -4.05 -4.52 20.00
CA LYS A 71 -5.07 -4.06 20.97
C LYS A 71 -4.58 -2.98 21.94
N GLU A 72 -3.27 -2.96 22.23
CA GLU A 72 -2.67 -2.00 23.16
C GLU A 72 -2.47 -0.59 22.54
N TYR A 73 -2.63 -0.46 21.23
CA TYR A 73 -2.42 0.80 20.53
C TYR A 73 -3.75 1.55 20.36
N SER A 74 -4.07 2.42 21.31
CA SER A 74 -5.35 3.15 21.37
C SER A 74 -5.57 4.10 20.18
N ARG A 75 -4.50 4.48 19.46
CA ARG A 75 -4.59 5.32 18.28
C ARG A 75 -5.09 4.59 17.02
N LEU A 76 -5.20 3.26 17.05
CA LEU A 76 -5.68 2.44 15.95
C LEU A 76 -7.17 2.16 16.08
N ASN A 77 -7.93 2.50 15.04
CA ASN A 77 -9.36 2.20 14.93
C ASN A 77 -9.55 1.18 13.81
N PHE A 78 -10.01 -0.02 14.16
CA PHE A 78 -10.16 -1.11 13.19
C PHE A 78 -11.58 -1.22 12.68
N SER A 79 -11.72 -1.52 11.38
CA SER A 79 -12.95 -1.96 10.74
C SER A 79 -12.68 -3.15 9.83
N ILE A 80 -13.67 -4.05 9.70
CA ILE A 80 -13.53 -5.29 8.92
C ILE A 80 -14.43 -5.21 7.70
N PHE A 81 -13.92 -5.63 6.56
CA PHE A 81 -14.63 -5.67 5.27
C PHE A 81 -14.60 -7.08 4.71
N GLU A 82 -15.72 -7.53 4.15
CA GLU A 82 -15.89 -8.89 3.66
C GLU A 82 -15.43 -9.07 2.20
N ASN A 83 -15.33 -7.98 1.44
CA ASN A 83 -14.88 -8.03 0.06
C ASN A 83 -13.91 -6.89 -0.28
N VAL A 84 -13.13 -7.11 -1.35
CA VAL A 84 -12.05 -6.20 -1.75
C VAL A 84 -12.57 -4.85 -2.21
N GLU A 85 -13.66 -4.80 -2.95
CA GLU A 85 -14.19 -3.54 -3.47
C GLU A 85 -14.67 -2.61 -2.35
N ASP A 86 -15.37 -3.15 -1.36
CA ASP A 86 -15.80 -2.38 -0.18
C ASP A 86 -14.59 -1.93 0.66
N LEU A 87 -13.58 -2.79 0.78
CA LEU A 87 -12.33 -2.44 1.48
C LEU A 87 -11.65 -1.23 0.85
N ILE A 88 -11.53 -1.22 -0.48
CA ILE A 88 -10.83 -0.17 -1.25
C ILE A 88 -11.66 1.11 -1.34
N THR A 89 -12.98 1.00 -1.52
CA THR A 89 -13.86 2.16 -1.68
C THR A 89 -13.79 3.07 -0.45
N GLY A 90 -13.32 4.30 -0.65
CA GLY A 90 -13.12 5.27 0.41
C GLY A 90 -11.78 5.16 1.16
N ALA A 91 -10.94 4.19 0.84
CA ALA A 91 -9.59 4.11 1.39
C ALA A 91 -8.67 5.19 0.79
N ASP A 92 -7.88 5.83 1.64
CA ASP A 92 -6.84 6.79 1.21
C ASP A 92 -5.56 6.09 0.79
N VAL A 93 -5.24 4.99 1.48
CA VAL A 93 -4.08 4.15 1.23
C VAL A 93 -4.51 2.69 1.24
N VAL A 94 -4.04 1.93 0.26
CA VAL A 94 -4.29 0.48 0.16
C VAL A 94 -2.96 -0.25 0.16
N VAL A 95 -2.72 -1.05 1.20
CA VAL A 95 -1.53 -1.89 1.31
C VAL A 95 -1.90 -3.32 0.95
N SER A 96 -1.28 -3.86 -0.09
CA SER A 96 -1.51 -5.23 -0.54
C SER A 96 -0.32 -6.13 -0.20
N CYS A 97 -0.52 -7.00 0.78
CA CYS A 97 0.46 -8.00 1.22
C CYS A 97 0.04 -9.43 0.85
N VAL A 98 -0.79 -9.60 -0.16
CA VAL A 98 -1.22 -10.92 -0.62
C VAL A 98 -0.08 -11.63 -1.35
N THR A 99 0.05 -12.93 -1.14
CA THR A 99 1.10 -13.73 -1.78
C THR A 99 0.79 -14.07 -3.23
N VAL A 100 -0.47 -14.09 -3.60
CA VAL A 100 -0.92 -14.45 -4.95
C VAL A 100 -2.04 -13.51 -5.37
N ALA A 101 -1.79 -12.77 -6.44
CA ALA A 101 -2.79 -11.95 -7.11
C ALA A 101 -3.10 -12.60 -8.47
N HIS A 102 -4.33 -13.05 -8.65
CA HIS A 102 -4.82 -13.57 -9.91
C HIS A 102 -5.78 -12.56 -10.54
N GLY A 103 -5.36 -11.98 -11.67
CA GLY A 103 -6.21 -11.06 -12.43
C GLY A 103 -6.40 -9.70 -11.77
N GLN A 104 -7.48 -9.04 -12.13
CA GLN A 104 -7.84 -7.71 -11.63
C GLN A 104 -8.40 -7.82 -10.21
N PHE A 105 -7.85 -7.07 -9.28
CA PHE A 105 -8.29 -7.08 -7.88
C PHE A 105 -9.67 -6.47 -7.66
N ALA A 106 -9.89 -5.35 -8.32
CA ALA A 106 -11.10 -4.57 -8.17
C ALA A 106 -11.32 -3.71 -9.41
N SER A 107 -12.52 -3.20 -9.58
CA SER A 107 -12.81 -2.21 -10.61
C SER A 107 -12.03 -0.92 -10.36
N ASP A 108 -11.55 -0.27 -11.42
CA ASP A 108 -10.87 1.05 -11.33
C ASP A 108 -11.73 2.09 -10.60
N THR A 109 -13.06 1.96 -10.68
CA THR A 109 -14.00 2.86 -10.02
C THR A 109 -13.97 2.81 -8.49
N CYS A 110 -13.39 1.75 -7.90
CA CYS A 110 -13.24 1.63 -6.44
C CYS A 110 -12.15 2.57 -5.91
N PHE A 111 -11.18 2.92 -6.73
CA PHE A 111 -10.05 3.75 -6.34
C PHE A 111 -10.41 5.23 -6.40
N LYS A 112 -10.55 5.86 -5.25
CA LYS A 112 -10.90 7.27 -5.19
C LYS A 112 -9.75 8.17 -5.67
N SER A 113 -10.08 9.39 -6.04
CA SER A 113 -9.11 10.44 -6.32
C SER A 113 -8.15 10.61 -5.14
N GLY A 114 -6.86 10.72 -5.41
CA GLY A 114 -5.83 10.88 -4.38
C GLY A 114 -5.34 9.59 -3.72
N VAL A 115 -5.91 8.42 -4.05
CA VAL A 115 -5.50 7.16 -3.44
C VAL A 115 -4.03 6.84 -3.69
N LEU A 116 -3.40 6.24 -2.69
CA LEU A 116 -2.10 5.60 -2.80
C LEU A 116 -2.26 4.09 -2.62
N VAL A 117 -1.82 3.31 -3.60
CA VAL A 117 -1.79 1.85 -3.50
C VAL A 117 -0.35 1.38 -3.38
N VAL A 118 -0.09 0.53 -2.39
CA VAL A 118 1.26 0.04 -2.04
C VAL A 118 1.27 -1.49 -2.10
N PRO A 119 1.57 -2.06 -3.28
CA PRO A 119 1.78 -3.50 -3.38
C PRO A 119 3.15 -3.88 -2.81
N VAL A 120 3.18 -4.91 -1.97
CA VAL A 120 4.40 -5.50 -1.42
C VAL A 120 4.60 -6.94 -1.91
N HIS A 121 4.32 -7.15 -3.20
CA HIS A 121 4.45 -8.44 -3.88
C HIS A 121 5.02 -8.28 -5.29
N THR A 122 5.60 -9.36 -5.81
CA THR A 122 6.37 -9.39 -7.06
C THR A 122 5.54 -9.44 -8.35
N ARG A 123 4.24 -9.32 -8.27
CA ARG A 123 3.35 -9.39 -9.44
C ARG A 123 2.56 -8.09 -9.53
N GLY A 124 2.59 -7.44 -10.66
CA GLY A 124 1.85 -6.21 -10.89
C GLY A 124 0.35 -6.32 -10.57
N PHE A 125 -0.31 -5.19 -10.49
CA PHE A 125 -1.76 -5.09 -10.35
C PHE A 125 -2.49 -5.33 -11.67
N GLN A 126 -1.84 -6.06 -12.61
CA GLN A 126 -2.37 -6.35 -13.93
C GLN A 126 -2.73 -5.04 -14.66
N ASN A 127 -3.91 -4.97 -15.27
CA ASN A 127 -4.35 -3.78 -15.99
C ASN A 127 -4.64 -2.56 -15.08
N CYS A 128 -4.80 -2.74 -13.77
CA CYS A 128 -4.89 -1.60 -12.85
C CYS A 128 -3.62 -0.74 -12.88
N ASP A 129 -2.46 -1.32 -13.20
CA ASP A 129 -1.21 -0.57 -13.36
C ASP A 129 -1.34 0.59 -14.36
N LEU A 130 -2.20 0.45 -15.37
CA LEU A 130 -2.42 1.47 -16.41
C LEU A 130 -3.37 2.58 -15.98
N PHE A 131 -4.08 2.39 -14.90
CA PHE A 131 -5.04 3.35 -14.38
C PHE A 131 -4.38 4.49 -13.59
N PHE A 132 -3.27 4.21 -12.92
CA PHE A 132 -2.60 5.16 -12.03
C PHE A 132 -1.84 6.24 -12.79
N ASP A 133 -1.80 7.45 -12.24
CA ASP A 133 -1.15 8.61 -12.85
C ASP A 133 0.36 8.57 -12.71
N GLN A 134 0.85 8.12 -11.54
CA GLN A 134 2.27 7.92 -11.28
C GLN A 134 2.48 6.54 -10.68
N ILE A 135 3.56 5.89 -11.06
CA ILE A 135 3.99 4.61 -10.52
C ILE A 135 5.43 4.75 -10.02
N PHE A 136 5.66 4.32 -8.78
CA PHE A 136 6.99 4.26 -8.19
C PHE A 136 7.33 2.81 -7.84
N ALA A 137 8.62 2.51 -7.74
CA ALA A 137 9.10 1.24 -7.21
C ALA A 137 10.30 1.48 -6.30
N ASP A 138 10.54 0.56 -5.38
CA ASP A 138 11.76 0.54 -4.58
C ASP A 138 13.01 0.29 -5.45
N ASP A 139 12.88 -0.55 -6.47
CA ASP A 139 13.93 -0.83 -7.45
C ASP A 139 13.28 -1.13 -8.82
N VAL A 140 13.77 -0.52 -9.88
CA VAL A 140 13.27 -0.77 -11.25
C VAL A 140 13.41 -2.23 -11.64
N ALA A 141 14.47 -2.90 -11.21
CA ALA A 141 14.70 -4.32 -11.51
C ALA A 141 13.56 -5.24 -11.01
N HIS A 142 12.82 -4.82 -9.99
CA HIS A 142 11.68 -5.58 -9.47
C HIS A 142 10.45 -5.52 -10.38
N VAL A 143 10.30 -4.48 -11.18
CA VAL A 143 9.07 -4.19 -11.94
C VAL A 143 9.26 -4.13 -13.46
N GLU A 144 10.49 -4.00 -13.96
CA GLU A 144 10.76 -3.88 -15.40
C GLU A 144 10.26 -5.09 -16.21
N GLY A 145 10.12 -6.25 -15.58
CA GLY A 145 9.55 -7.45 -16.17
C GLY A 145 8.01 -7.54 -16.15
N PHE A 146 7.32 -6.55 -15.59
CA PHE A 146 5.86 -6.57 -15.53
C PHE A 146 5.27 -6.35 -16.94
N LYS A 147 4.16 -7.04 -17.20
CA LYS A 147 3.50 -7.07 -18.51
C LYS A 147 3.26 -5.68 -19.13
N TYR A 148 2.92 -4.72 -18.28
CA TYR A 148 2.54 -3.38 -18.74
C TYR A 148 3.57 -2.29 -18.40
N PHE A 149 4.77 -2.66 -17.97
CA PHE A 149 5.79 -1.70 -17.52
C PHE A 149 6.04 -0.58 -18.52
N ASN A 150 6.21 -0.93 -19.81
CA ASN A 150 6.48 0.03 -20.88
C ASN A 150 5.28 0.95 -21.22
N GLN A 151 4.12 0.70 -20.60
CA GLN A 151 2.91 1.47 -20.82
C GLN A 151 2.53 2.34 -19.59
N PHE A 152 3.34 2.33 -18.53
CA PHE A 152 3.12 3.18 -17.38
C PHE A 152 3.12 4.65 -17.81
N LYS A 153 2.18 5.45 -17.31
CA LYS A 153 2.08 6.86 -17.67
C LYS A 153 3.30 7.66 -17.22
N GLN A 154 3.70 7.45 -15.97
CA GLN A 154 4.92 8.02 -15.39
C GLN A 154 5.49 6.98 -14.43
N PHE A 155 6.78 6.76 -14.51
CA PHE A 155 7.49 5.82 -13.63
C PHE A 155 8.80 6.42 -13.13
N ASP A 156 9.08 6.22 -11.84
CA ASP A 156 10.39 6.53 -11.25
C ASP A 156 10.66 5.62 -10.04
N GLU A 157 11.90 5.59 -9.59
CA GLU A 157 12.26 4.92 -8.35
C GLU A 157 11.99 5.81 -7.14
N PHE A 158 11.47 5.22 -6.06
CA PHE A 158 11.13 5.95 -4.83
C PHE A 158 12.34 6.67 -4.21
N ALA A 159 13.54 6.13 -4.36
CA ALA A 159 14.77 6.76 -3.89
C ALA A 159 14.94 8.19 -4.43
N ARG A 160 14.47 8.47 -5.64
CA ARG A 160 14.58 9.81 -6.24
C ARG A 160 13.74 10.85 -5.51
N ILE A 161 12.64 10.45 -4.88
CA ILE A 161 11.85 11.34 -4.00
C ILE A 161 12.68 11.70 -2.77
N LEU A 162 13.32 10.73 -2.14
CA LEU A 162 14.19 10.95 -0.96
C LEU A 162 15.39 11.85 -1.28
N LEU A 163 15.92 11.73 -2.50
CA LEU A 163 17.05 12.54 -3.00
C LEU A 163 16.60 13.91 -3.54
N LYS A 164 15.31 14.24 -3.45
CA LYS A 164 14.71 15.49 -3.98
C LYS A 164 14.92 15.69 -5.49
N GLN A 165 15.04 14.58 -6.23
CA GLN A 165 15.16 14.56 -7.69
C GLN A 165 13.81 14.36 -8.38
N ASN A 166 12.79 13.94 -7.62
CA ASN A 166 11.42 13.79 -8.06
C ASN A 166 10.50 14.38 -6.97
N PRO A 167 9.51 15.22 -7.30
CA PRO A 167 8.63 15.82 -6.30
C PRO A 167 7.65 14.83 -5.64
N GLY A 168 7.50 13.64 -6.21
CA GLY A 168 6.49 12.68 -5.76
C GLY A 168 5.08 13.14 -6.13
N ARG A 169 4.17 13.15 -5.16
CA ARG A 169 2.80 13.64 -5.35
C ARG A 169 2.80 15.14 -5.65
N THR A 170 2.16 15.53 -6.73
CA THR A 170 2.03 16.93 -7.14
C THR A 170 0.60 17.47 -6.96
N SER A 171 -0.38 16.62 -6.70
CA SER A 171 -1.75 17.02 -6.42
C SER A 171 -2.49 16.00 -5.55
N ASP A 172 -3.51 16.47 -4.82
CA ASP A 172 -4.39 15.60 -4.03
C ASP A 172 -5.36 14.77 -4.89
N GLN A 173 -5.34 14.96 -6.20
CA GLN A 173 -6.18 14.22 -7.15
C GLN A 173 -5.45 13.05 -7.78
N GLU A 174 -4.12 13.07 -7.80
CA GLU A 174 -3.34 11.98 -8.40
C GLU A 174 -3.57 10.65 -7.69
N ARG A 175 -3.75 9.60 -8.48
CA ARG A 175 -3.76 8.22 -8.04
C ARG A 175 -2.37 7.63 -8.25
N ILE A 176 -1.74 7.19 -7.17
CA ILE A 176 -0.35 6.75 -7.18
C ILE A 176 -0.25 5.29 -6.79
N LEU A 177 0.60 4.56 -7.48
CA LEU A 177 0.93 3.17 -7.21
C LEU A 177 2.42 3.10 -6.84
N ALA A 178 2.74 2.57 -5.65
CA ALA A 178 4.11 2.47 -5.17
C ALA A 178 4.45 1.02 -4.81
N TYR A 179 5.22 0.36 -5.68
CA TYR A 179 5.70 -1.01 -5.47
C TYR A 179 6.84 -1.02 -4.46
N ASN A 180 6.70 -1.83 -3.42
CA ASN A 180 7.71 -2.06 -2.40
C ASN A 180 7.90 -3.57 -2.22
N ILE A 181 8.78 -4.12 -3.01
CA ILE A 181 8.97 -5.57 -3.10
C ILE A 181 10.03 -6.05 -2.12
N GLY A 182 10.93 -5.17 -1.70
CA GLY A 182 11.94 -5.38 -0.68
C GLY A 182 13.22 -5.99 -1.15
#